data_92131544bb176c54b333a08d188acd7f
#
_entry.id   92131544bb176c54b333a08d188acd7f
#
_cell.length_a   1.000
_cell.length_b   1.000
_cell.length_c   1.000
_cell.angle_alpha   90.00
_cell.angle_beta   90.00
_cell.angle_gamma   90.00
#
_symmetry.space_group_name_H-M   'P 1'
#
loop_
_entity.id
_entity.type
_entity.pdbx_description
1 polymer ?
#
loop_
_entity_poly.entity_id
_entity_poly.type
_entity_poly.pdbx_seq_one_letter_code
_entity_poly.pdbx_strand_id
1 'polypeptide(L)'
;MEAVRKFLARKNIVFSAKRYFIDAMGAMAQGLFCTLLVGTILNTLGQQLHIGFLTDVIVTLGKGEGAVTYTIGGLCSAMVGPGMAVAIGRALEAPPLVLYSLIPVGFATNSMGGAGGPLAVLFVAILASEIGKAVSKETKIDILVTPIVTVLSGIGIAALIAAPIGAAASAVGRFIMWATELQPFFMGIIVSVVIGVALTLPISSAAICAALGLTGLAGGAAVAGCCAQMIGFAVMSFRENRWGGLVAQGLGTSMLQMGNIVRNPRIWIPPTLASAITGPIATCLFRLEMNGAAVSSGMGTCGLVGQIGVYTGWVSDVAAGTKAAVTGMDWLGLVLISFVLPAVLTWLLAVPLRKWKWIKDGDLTLDL
;
A
#
# COMPACT_ATOMS: atom_id res chain seq x y z
N MET A 1 0.76 30.66 -27.77
CA MET A 1 0.69 30.31 -26.34
C MET A 1 -0.71 30.52 -25.76
N GLU A 2 -1.39 31.62 -26.04
CA GLU A 2 -2.73 31.91 -25.49
C GLU A 2 -3.80 30.87 -25.91
N ALA A 3 -3.80 30.45 -27.17
CA ALA A 3 -4.73 29.41 -27.68
C ALA A 3 -4.58 28.07 -26.95
N VAL A 4 -3.33 27.63 -26.69
CA VAL A 4 -3.05 26.40 -25.94
C VAL A 4 -3.53 26.54 -24.49
N ARG A 5 -3.31 27.69 -23.86
CA ARG A 5 -3.76 27.94 -22.49
C ARG A 5 -5.30 27.92 -22.38
N LYS A 6 -5.99 28.53 -23.35
CA LYS A 6 -7.47 28.50 -23.44
C LYS A 6 -7.98 27.06 -23.64
N PHE A 7 -7.31 26.27 -24.50
CA PHE A 7 -7.65 24.86 -24.71
C PHE A 7 -7.48 24.03 -23.43
N LEU A 8 -6.33 24.13 -22.76
CA LEU A 8 -6.07 23.40 -21.51
C LEU A 8 -7.08 23.78 -20.42
N ALA A 9 -7.39 25.07 -20.27
CA ALA A 9 -8.39 25.52 -19.32
C ALA A 9 -9.80 24.97 -19.63
N ARG A 10 -10.21 24.96 -20.91
CA ARG A 10 -11.49 24.36 -21.35
C ARG A 10 -11.58 22.86 -21.01
N LYS A 11 -10.45 22.15 -21.08
CA LYS A 11 -10.34 20.71 -20.80
C LYS A 11 -10.07 20.39 -19.34
N ASN A 12 -9.98 21.39 -18.50
CA ASN A 12 -9.60 21.25 -17.09
C ASN A 12 -8.25 20.53 -16.90
N ILE A 13 -7.31 20.75 -17.83
CA ILE A 13 -5.94 20.23 -17.75
C ILE A 13 -5.09 21.27 -17.04
N VAL A 14 -4.75 21.00 -15.77
CA VAL A 14 -3.98 21.92 -14.93
C VAL A 14 -2.72 21.21 -14.46
N PHE A 15 -1.58 21.61 -15.00
CA PHE A 15 -0.27 21.11 -14.57
C PHE A 15 0.09 21.69 -13.20
N SER A 16 -0.19 20.93 -12.15
CA SER A 16 0.05 21.32 -10.77
C SER A 16 0.63 20.17 -9.97
N ALA A 17 1.75 20.44 -9.29
CA ALA A 17 2.35 19.46 -8.37
C ALA A 17 1.36 19.04 -7.28
N LYS A 18 0.55 19.98 -6.75
CA LYS A 18 -0.51 19.65 -5.79
C LYS A 18 -1.49 18.62 -6.37
N ARG A 19 -2.01 18.86 -7.58
CA ARG A 19 -3.01 18.02 -8.22
C ARG A 19 -2.49 16.60 -8.49
N TYR A 20 -1.24 16.49 -8.96
CA TYR A 20 -0.68 15.19 -9.36
C TYR A 20 -0.04 14.41 -8.21
N PHE A 21 0.65 15.10 -7.28
CA PHE A 21 1.39 14.43 -6.19
C PHE A 21 0.67 14.46 -4.84
N ILE A 22 -0.41 15.23 -4.69
CA ILE A 22 -1.16 15.25 -3.44
C ILE A 22 -2.56 14.68 -3.66
N ASP A 23 -3.35 15.33 -4.53
CA ASP A 23 -4.76 14.96 -4.71
C ASP A 23 -4.89 13.59 -5.41
N ALA A 24 -4.09 13.32 -6.45
CA ALA A 24 -4.08 12.02 -7.14
C ALA A 24 -3.54 10.89 -6.25
N MET A 25 -2.49 11.12 -5.44
CA MET A 25 -1.99 10.11 -4.50
C MET A 25 -2.99 9.81 -3.38
N GLY A 26 -3.65 10.83 -2.83
CA GLY A 26 -4.70 10.62 -1.84
C GLY A 26 -5.85 9.79 -2.39
N ALA A 27 -6.31 10.11 -3.59
CA ALA A 27 -7.35 9.34 -4.26
C ALA A 27 -6.90 7.90 -4.61
N MET A 28 -5.64 7.72 -5.06
CA MET A 28 -5.07 6.40 -5.30
C MET A 28 -5.11 5.53 -4.04
N ALA A 29 -4.77 6.10 -2.88
CA ALA A 29 -4.81 5.38 -1.61
C ALA A 29 -6.23 4.95 -1.24
N GLN A 30 -7.25 5.78 -1.52
CA GLN A 30 -8.66 5.39 -1.34
C GLN A 30 -9.06 4.24 -2.29
N GLY A 31 -8.65 4.29 -3.56
CA GLY A 31 -8.89 3.21 -4.52
C GLY A 31 -8.27 1.88 -4.09
N LEU A 32 -7.03 1.93 -3.56
CA LEU A 32 -6.33 0.78 -3.01
C LEU A 32 -7.04 0.25 -1.75
N PHE A 33 -7.51 1.14 -0.89
CA PHE A 33 -8.27 0.77 0.31
C PHE A 33 -9.53 -0.03 -0.04
N CYS A 34 -10.34 0.48 -0.97
CA CYS A 34 -11.61 -0.15 -1.36
C CYS A 34 -11.43 -1.50 -2.07
N THR A 35 -10.25 -1.80 -2.57
CA THR A 35 -9.96 -3.02 -3.33
C THR A 35 -9.04 -3.96 -2.55
N LEU A 36 -7.75 -3.68 -2.49
CA LEU A 36 -6.75 -4.55 -1.87
C LEU A 36 -7.06 -4.82 -0.40
N LEU A 37 -7.30 -3.76 0.39
CA LEU A 37 -7.50 -3.91 1.81
C LEU A 37 -8.78 -4.68 2.12
N VAL A 38 -9.90 -4.28 1.52
CA VAL A 38 -11.17 -4.98 1.70
C VAL A 38 -11.03 -6.45 1.26
N GLY A 39 -10.38 -6.69 0.11
CA GLY A 39 -10.11 -8.05 -0.38
C GLY A 39 -9.28 -8.87 0.60
N THR A 40 -8.24 -8.28 1.17
CA THR A 40 -7.37 -8.94 2.15
C THR A 40 -8.14 -9.25 3.44
N ILE A 41 -8.93 -8.31 3.97
CA ILE A 41 -9.77 -8.52 5.15
C ILE A 41 -10.75 -9.68 4.93
N LEU A 42 -11.47 -9.68 3.80
CA LEU A 42 -12.45 -10.73 3.49
C LEU A 42 -11.80 -12.11 3.36
N ASN A 43 -10.67 -12.21 2.67
CA ASN A 43 -9.92 -13.47 2.56
C ASN A 43 -9.43 -13.95 3.94
N THR A 44 -8.88 -13.05 4.75
CA THR A 44 -8.38 -13.39 6.07
C THR A 44 -9.49 -13.86 7.01
N LEU A 45 -10.61 -13.15 7.05
CA LEU A 45 -11.78 -13.56 7.84
C LEU A 45 -12.32 -14.91 7.37
N GLY A 46 -12.44 -15.09 6.05
CA GLY A 46 -12.89 -16.37 5.49
C GLY A 46 -12.02 -17.53 5.91
N GLN A 47 -10.71 -17.38 5.82
CA GLN A 47 -9.74 -18.42 6.17
C GLN A 47 -9.69 -18.69 7.68
N GLN A 48 -9.64 -17.65 8.52
CA GLN A 48 -9.49 -17.81 9.96
C GLN A 48 -10.77 -18.25 10.68
N LEU A 49 -11.93 -17.79 10.20
CA LEU A 49 -13.22 -18.15 10.78
C LEU A 49 -13.90 -19.31 10.03
N HIS A 50 -13.22 -19.91 9.04
CA HIS A 50 -13.74 -20.97 8.18
C HIS A 50 -15.11 -20.66 7.55
N ILE A 51 -15.29 -19.40 7.10
CA ILE A 51 -16.53 -18.94 6.46
C ILE A 51 -16.48 -19.36 4.99
N GLY A 52 -17.14 -20.47 4.62
CA GLY A 52 -17.13 -21.03 3.27
C GLY A 52 -17.50 -20.02 2.20
N PHE A 53 -18.55 -19.24 2.41
CA PHE A 53 -18.98 -18.17 1.47
C PHE A 53 -17.85 -17.20 1.09
N LEU A 54 -16.87 -16.92 1.96
CA LEU A 54 -15.75 -16.02 1.69
C LEU A 54 -14.56 -16.74 1.06
N THR A 55 -14.44 -18.06 1.26
CA THR A 55 -13.33 -18.88 0.75
C THR A 55 -13.66 -19.64 -0.52
N ASP A 56 -14.94 -19.80 -0.81
CA ASP A 56 -15.39 -20.51 -2.02
C ASP A 56 -15.03 -19.72 -3.28
N VAL A 57 -14.74 -20.44 -4.34
CA VAL A 57 -14.51 -19.89 -5.67
C VAL A 57 -15.84 -19.40 -6.25
N ILE A 58 -15.95 -18.09 -6.49
CA ILE A 58 -17.16 -17.48 -7.06
C ILE A 58 -17.04 -17.17 -8.54
N VAL A 59 -15.82 -16.97 -9.04
CA VAL A 59 -15.56 -16.66 -10.46
C VAL A 59 -14.37 -17.47 -10.94
N THR A 60 -14.51 -18.05 -12.13
CA THR A 60 -13.42 -18.71 -12.86
C THR A 60 -13.28 -18.07 -14.22
N LEU A 61 -12.12 -17.49 -14.51
CA LEU A 61 -11.80 -16.89 -15.81
C LEU A 61 -10.90 -17.84 -16.60
N GLY A 62 -11.27 -18.09 -17.84
CA GLY A 62 -10.57 -19.04 -18.74
C GLY A 62 -11.07 -20.48 -18.60
N LYS A 63 -10.44 -21.40 -19.35
CA LYS A 63 -10.73 -22.83 -19.37
C LYS A 63 -9.42 -23.63 -19.39
N GLY A 64 -9.42 -24.83 -18.82
CA GLY A 64 -8.26 -25.72 -18.78
C GLY A 64 -7.18 -25.27 -17.81
N GLU A 65 -5.92 -25.62 -18.04
CA GLU A 65 -4.78 -25.39 -17.15
C GLU A 65 -4.45 -23.89 -16.92
N GLY A 66 -4.99 -22.99 -17.77
CA GLY A 66 -4.83 -21.54 -17.61
C GLY A 66 -5.99 -20.84 -16.90
N ALA A 67 -6.94 -21.58 -16.32
CA ALA A 67 -8.08 -20.98 -15.61
C ALA A 67 -7.64 -20.34 -14.30
N VAL A 68 -8.02 -19.07 -14.11
CA VAL A 68 -7.76 -18.33 -12.87
C VAL A 68 -9.06 -18.27 -12.07
N THR A 69 -8.99 -18.72 -10.83
CA THR A 69 -10.13 -18.74 -9.92
C THR A 69 -10.04 -17.64 -8.87
N TYR A 70 -11.17 -17.06 -8.53
CA TYR A 70 -11.25 -15.99 -7.56
C TYR A 70 -12.30 -16.30 -6.49
N THR A 71 -11.91 -16.09 -5.23
CA THR A 71 -12.82 -15.86 -4.11
C THR A 71 -13.33 -14.43 -4.14
N ILE A 72 -14.27 -14.05 -3.25
CA ILE A 72 -14.73 -12.66 -3.13
C ILE A 72 -13.55 -11.71 -2.89
N GLY A 73 -12.73 -12.02 -1.88
CA GLY A 73 -11.57 -11.18 -1.54
C GLY A 73 -10.47 -11.23 -2.61
N GLY A 74 -10.29 -12.37 -3.27
CA GLY A 74 -9.37 -12.51 -4.42
C GLY A 74 -9.78 -11.61 -5.60
N LEU A 75 -11.07 -11.54 -5.89
CA LEU A 75 -11.60 -10.65 -6.94
C LEU A 75 -11.38 -9.16 -6.61
N CYS A 76 -11.66 -8.78 -5.35
CA CYS A 76 -11.37 -7.41 -4.88
C CYS A 76 -9.89 -7.08 -5.06
N SER A 77 -9.00 -7.98 -4.67
CA SER A 77 -7.54 -7.78 -4.81
C SER A 77 -7.08 -7.71 -6.27
N ALA A 78 -7.72 -8.48 -7.18
CA ALA A 78 -7.42 -8.39 -8.61
C ALA A 78 -7.81 -7.03 -9.23
N MET A 79 -8.77 -6.32 -8.62
CA MET A 79 -9.25 -5.00 -9.07
C MET A 79 -8.46 -3.81 -8.49
N VAL A 80 -7.32 -4.04 -7.87
CA VAL A 80 -6.48 -2.97 -7.27
C VAL A 80 -6.08 -1.92 -8.30
N GLY A 81 -5.55 -2.33 -9.46
CA GLY A 81 -5.17 -1.42 -10.53
C GLY A 81 -6.34 -0.57 -11.05
N PRO A 82 -7.46 -1.19 -11.44
CA PRO A 82 -8.67 -0.47 -11.80
C PRO A 82 -9.16 0.51 -10.74
N GLY A 83 -9.24 0.08 -9.48
CA GLY A 83 -9.71 0.92 -8.37
C GLY A 83 -8.87 2.16 -8.18
N MET A 84 -7.54 2.01 -8.20
CA MET A 84 -6.61 3.15 -8.13
C MET A 84 -6.75 4.09 -9.33
N ALA A 85 -6.78 3.55 -10.56
CA ALA A 85 -6.83 4.36 -11.77
C ALA A 85 -8.12 5.19 -11.86
N VAL A 86 -9.26 4.59 -11.53
CA VAL A 86 -10.56 5.29 -11.48
C VAL A 86 -10.57 6.38 -10.40
N ALA A 87 -10.03 6.09 -9.21
CA ALA A 87 -9.93 7.07 -8.13
C ALA A 87 -9.06 8.28 -8.53
N ILE A 88 -7.91 8.03 -9.17
CA ILE A 88 -7.03 9.07 -9.71
C ILE A 88 -7.77 9.90 -10.77
N GLY A 89 -8.41 9.24 -11.75
CA GLY A 89 -9.17 9.92 -12.79
C GLY A 89 -10.27 10.81 -12.23
N ARG A 90 -10.96 10.37 -11.17
CA ARG A 90 -11.97 11.17 -10.47
C ARG A 90 -11.34 12.41 -9.79
N ALA A 91 -10.22 12.26 -9.11
CA ALA A 91 -9.51 13.38 -8.47
C ALA A 91 -9.02 14.41 -9.51
N LEU A 92 -8.71 13.96 -10.72
CA LEU A 92 -8.35 14.80 -11.85
C LEU A 92 -9.57 15.35 -12.61
N GLU A 93 -10.79 15.10 -12.11
CA GLU A 93 -12.07 15.52 -12.74
C GLU A 93 -12.20 15.04 -14.18
N ALA A 94 -11.82 13.78 -14.46
CA ALA A 94 -11.93 13.19 -15.77
C ALA A 94 -13.41 13.00 -16.17
N PRO A 95 -13.79 13.28 -17.42
CA PRO A 95 -15.13 13.01 -17.93
C PRO A 95 -15.50 11.52 -17.84
N PRO A 96 -16.79 11.16 -17.77
CA PRO A 96 -17.20 9.77 -17.55
C PRO A 96 -16.59 8.75 -18.54
N LEU A 97 -16.52 9.08 -19.83
CA LEU A 97 -15.93 8.17 -20.82
C LEU A 97 -14.45 7.92 -20.58
N VAL A 98 -13.71 8.96 -20.17
CA VAL A 98 -12.29 8.82 -19.77
C VAL A 98 -12.19 7.98 -18.51
N LEU A 99 -13.00 8.29 -17.49
CA LEU A 99 -12.99 7.61 -16.21
C LEU A 99 -13.21 6.09 -16.35
N TYR A 100 -14.21 5.68 -17.12
CA TYR A 100 -14.48 4.27 -17.35
C TYR A 100 -13.39 3.59 -18.18
N SER A 101 -12.75 4.32 -19.09
CA SER A 101 -11.63 3.81 -19.88
C SER A 101 -10.36 3.58 -19.09
N LEU A 102 -10.24 4.16 -17.89
CA LEU A 102 -9.12 3.90 -16.97
C LEU A 102 -9.18 2.51 -16.32
N ILE A 103 -10.33 1.81 -16.36
CA ILE A 103 -10.47 0.46 -15.79
C ILE A 103 -9.47 -0.53 -16.42
N PRO A 104 -9.50 -0.77 -17.74
CA PRO A 104 -8.52 -1.67 -18.39
C PRO A 104 -7.10 -1.12 -18.34
N VAL A 105 -6.92 0.20 -18.39
CA VAL A 105 -5.58 0.83 -18.26
C VAL A 105 -4.98 0.51 -16.90
N GLY A 106 -5.73 0.70 -15.81
CA GLY A 106 -5.25 0.41 -14.46
C GLY A 106 -4.95 -1.07 -14.24
N PHE A 107 -5.80 -1.97 -14.78
CA PHE A 107 -5.58 -3.42 -14.70
C PHE A 107 -4.28 -3.82 -15.41
N ALA A 108 -4.12 -3.42 -16.66
CA ALA A 108 -2.92 -3.74 -17.43
C ALA A 108 -1.65 -3.17 -16.79
N THR A 109 -1.68 -1.90 -16.37
CA THR A 109 -0.54 -1.22 -15.76
C THR A 109 -0.08 -1.89 -14.46
N ASN A 110 -1.04 -2.21 -13.56
CA ASN A 110 -0.71 -2.86 -12.29
C ASN A 110 -0.12 -4.25 -12.51
N SER A 111 -0.65 -5.01 -13.48
CA SER A 111 -0.14 -6.34 -13.85
C SER A 111 1.27 -6.27 -14.44
N MET A 112 1.55 -5.32 -15.33
CA MET A 112 2.86 -5.13 -15.93
C MET A 112 3.91 -4.62 -14.92
N GLY A 113 3.49 -3.82 -13.94
CA GLY A 113 4.38 -3.21 -12.96
C GLY A 113 4.78 -4.12 -11.80
N GLY A 114 4.12 -5.26 -11.61
CA GLY A 114 4.40 -6.19 -10.52
C GLY A 114 4.44 -5.49 -9.16
N ALA A 115 5.54 -5.62 -8.41
CA ALA A 115 5.71 -4.96 -7.11
C ALA A 115 5.67 -3.42 -7.19
N GLY A 116 6.05 -2.84 -8.33
CA GLY A 116 5.94 -1.40 -8.63
C GLY A 116 4.59 -1.00 -9.25
N GLY A 117 3.65 -1.95 -9.40
CA GLY A 117 2.37 -1.76 -10.07
C GLY A 117 1.59 -0.54 -9.59
N PRO A 118 1.38 -0.33 -8.29
CA PRO A 118 0.68 0.85 -7.77
C PRO A 118 1.33 2.18 -8.20
N LEU A 119 2.65 2.27 -8.15
CA LEU A 119 3.38 3.46 -8.60
C LEU A 119 3.26 3.67 -10.12
N ALA A 120 3.32 2.59 -10.89
CA ALA A 120 3.11 2.65 -12.34
C ALA A 120 1.70 3.15 -12.67
N VAL A 121 0.67 2.65 -11.94
CA VAL A 121 -0.72 3.10 -12.11
C VAL A 121 -0.85 4.60 -11.80
N LEU A 122 -0.17 5.14 -10.81
CA LEU A 122 -0.19 6.58 -10.52
C LEU A 122 0.18 7.39 -11.75
N PHE A 123 1.35 7.13 -12.35
CA PHE A 123 1.83 7.89 -13.49
C PHE A 123 1.01 7.65 -14.75
N VAL A 124 0.69 6.39 -15.05
CA VAL A 124 -0.07 6.05 -16.25
C VAL A 124 -1.49 6.59 -16.19
N ALA A 125 -2.19 6.47 -15.05
CA ALA A 125 -3.55 6.98 -14.91
C ALA A 125 -3.61 8.50 -15.01
N ILE A 126 -2.63 9.23 -14.45
CA ILE A 126 -2.52 10.68 -14.63
C ILE A 126 -2.40 11.02 -16.12
N LEU A 127 -1.42 10.44 -16.82
CA LEU A 127 -1.17 10.73 -18.22
C LEU A 127 -2.35 10.33 -19.11
N ALA A 128 -2.91 9.13 -18.92
CA ALA A 128 -4.07 8.67 -19.68
C ALA A 128 -5.31 9.54 -19.43
N SER A 129 -5.52 10.00 -18.20
CA SER A 129 -6.60 10.93 -17.86
C SER A 129 -6.44 12.27 -18.58
N GLU A 130 -5.25 12.86 -18.56
CA GLU A 130 -5.02 14.16 -19.21
C GLU A 130 -5.12 14.06 -20.76
N ILE A 131 -4.62 12.96 -21.36
CA ILE A 131 -4.78 12.70 -22.79
C ILE A 131 -6.26 12.49 -23.14
N GLY A 132 -6.98 11.67 -22.36
CA GLY A 132 -8.40 11.44 -22.55
C GLY A 132 -9.23 12.73 -22.46
N LYS A 133 -8.95 13.59 -21.47
CA LYS A 133 -9.59 14.91 -21.33
C LYS A 133 -9.33 15.79 -22.55
N ALA A 134 -8.09 15.78 -23.06
CA ALA A 134 -7.75 16.58 -24.25
C ALA A 134 -8.60 16.23 -25.46
N VAL A 135 -8.90 14.94 -25.65
CA VAL A 135 -9.66 14.43 -26.81
C VAL A 135 -11.16 14.47 -26.57
N SER A 136 -11.63 14.35 -25.34
CA SER A 136 -13.06 14.29 -24.99
C SER A 136 -13.84 15.47 -25.55
N LYS A 137 -14.96 15.16 -26.21
CA LYS A 137 -15.88 16.15 -26.85
C LYS A 137 -15.26 16.99 -27.96
N GLU A 138 -14.17 16.52 -28.59
CA GLU A 138 -13.61 17.20 -29.78
C GLU A 138 -14.16 16.61 -31.11
N THR A 139 -14.79 15.47 -31.07
CA THR A 139 -15.32 14.78 -32.26
C THR A 139 -16.81 14.50 -32.13
N LYS A 140 -17.52 14.37 -33.27
CA LYS A 140 -18.95 14.00 -33.28
C LYS A 140 -19.19 12.55 -32.81
N ILE A 141 -18.17 11.71 -32.89
CA ILE A 141 -18.20 10.31 -32.46
C ILE A 141 -17.40 10.10 -31.15
N ASP A 142 -17.52 11.03 -30.23
CA ASP A 142 -16.79 11.09 -28.95
C ASP A 142 -16.89 9.78 -28.14
N ILE A 143 -18.06 9.11 -28.19
CA ILE A 143 -18.30 7.84 -27.50
C ILE A 143 -17.34 6.71 -27.92
N LEU A 144 -16.75 6.79 -29.11
CA LEU A 144 -15.75 5.82 -29.60
C LEU A 144 -14.34 6.38 -29.48
N VAL A 145 -14.14 7.63 -29.92
CA VAL A 145 -12.79 8.22 -30.01
C VAL A 145 -12.17 8.41 -28.63
N THR A 146 -12.90 8.95 -27.67
CA THR A 146 -12.37 9.20 -26.33
C THR A 146 -11.94 7.91 -25.60
N PRO A 147 -12.76 6.83 -25.53
CA PRO A 147 -12.31 5.57 -24.93
C PRO A 147 -11.13 4.94 -25.66
N ILE A 148 -11.17 4.87 -26.99
CA ILE A 148 -10.08 4.26 -27.78
C ILE A 148 -8.77 4.99 -27.52
N VAL A 149 -8.75 6.31 -27.59
CA VAL A 149 -7.54 7.11 -27.37
C VAL A 149 -7.06 6.94 -25.93
N THR A 150 -7.94 6.98 -24.92
CA THR A 150 -7.58 6.83 -23.52
C THR A 150 -6.96 5.45 -23.24
N VAL A 151 -7.59 4.38 -23.75
CA VAL A 151 -7.11 3.00 -23.54
C VAL A 151 -5.79 2.77 -24.26
N LEU A 152 -5.70 3.11 -25.56
CA LEU A 152 -4.49 2.88 -26.34
C LEU A 152 -3.30 3.69 -25.81
N SER A 153 -3.50 4.98 -25.52
CA SER A 153 -2.43 5.81 -24.96
C SER A 153 -2.03 5.33 -23.56
N GLY A 154 -3.00 4.98 -22.70
CA GLY A 154 -2.74 4.49 -21.36
C GLY A 154 -1.97 3.17 -21.36
N ILE A 155 -2.41 2.17 -22.12
CA ILE A 155 -1.71 0.88 -22.22
C ILE A 155 -0.36 1.04 -22.94
N GLY A 156 -0.27 1.88 -23.96
CA GLY A 156 0.99 2.19 -24.65
C GLY A 156 2.02 2.81 -23.70
N ILE A 157 1.62 3.77 -22.87
CA ILE A 157 2.48 4.35 -21.83
C ILE A 157 2.85 3.29 -20.78
N ALA A 158 1.88 2.47 -20.35
CA ALA A 158 2.14 1.39 -19.40
C ALA A 158 3.21 0.42 -19.92
N ALA A 159 3.15 0.02 -21.18
CA ALA A 159 4.14 -0.86 -21.79
C ALA A 159 5.57 -0.27 -21.78
N LEU A 160 5.69 1.07 -21.79
CA LEU A 160 6.99 1.74 -21.78
C LEU A 160 7.54 1.92 -20.36
N ILE A 161 6.71 2.25 -19.36
CA ILE A 161 7.20 2.68 -18.05
C ILE A 161 6.89 1.70 -16.91
N ALA A 162 5.93 0.79 -17.05
CA ALA A 162 5.55 -0.08 -15.94
C ALA A 162 6.67 -1.07 -15.56
N ALA A 163 7.35 -1.67 -16.55
CA ALA A 163 8.44 -2.59 -16.28
C ALA A 163 9.68 -1.92 -15.64
N PRO A 164 10.16 -0.75 -16.09
CA PRO A 164 11.20 0.00 -15.38
C PRO A 164 10.84 0.36 -13.93
N ILE A 165 9.60 0.77 -13.68
CA ILE A 165 9.11 1.06 -12.32
C ILE A 165 9.10 -0.21 -11.48
N GLY A 166 8.66 -1.33 -12.04
CA GLY A 166 8.72 -2.65 -11.40
C GLY A 166 10.14 -3.07 -11.05
N ALA A 167 11.09 -2.84 -11.95
CA ALA A 167 12.51 -3.11 -11.73
C ALA A 167 13.11 -2.25 -10.59
N ALA A 168 12.68 -0.98 -10.47
CA ALA A 168 13.09 -0.11 -9.37
C ALA A 168 12.55 -0.62 -8.02
N ALA A 169 11.28 -1.06 -7.97
CA ALA A 169 10.71 -1.67 -6.77
C ALA A 169 11.44 -2.97 -6.39
N SER A 170 11.83 -3.78 -7.38
CA SER A 170 12.62 -5.00 -7.17
C SER A 170 14.04 -4.71 -6.67
N ALA A 171 14.61 -3.54 -6.98
CA ALA A 171 15.90 -3.12 -6.44
C ALA A 171 15.85 -2.90 -4.92
N VAL A 172 14.72 -2.38 -4.41
CA VAL A 172 14.45 -2.31 -2.96
C VAL A 172 14.48 -3.71 -2.34
N GLY A 173 13.88 -4.69 -3.04
CA GLY A 173 13.93 -6.09 -2.62
C GLY A 173 15.37 -6.63 -2.49
N ARG A 174 16.24 -6.37 -3.48
CA ARG A 174 17.64 -6.79 -3.41
C ARG A 174 18.40 -6.16 -2.23
N PHE A 175 18.14 -4.90 -1.94
CA PHE A 175 18.69 -4.24 -0.76
C PHE A 175 18.23 -4.89 0.55
N ILE A 176 16.97 -5.29 0.62
CA ILE A 176 16.43 -6.02 1.78
C ILE A 176 17.13 -7.37 1.94
N MET A 177 17.31 -8.13 0.85
CA MET A 177 18.02 -9.41 0.89
C MET A 177 19.45 -9.25 1.43
N TRP A 178 20.18 -8.25 0.97
CA TRP A 178 21.48 -7.92 1.55
C TRP A 178 21.38 -7.62 3.05
N ALA A 179 20.37 -6.86 3.48
CA ALA A 179 20.19 -6.52 4.88
C ALA A 179 19.89 -7.76 5.77
N THR A 180 19.28 -8.81 5.22
CA THR A 180 18.98 -10.04 5.99
C THR A 180 20.24 -10.85 6.36
N GLU A 181 21.35 -10.61 5.68
CA GLU A 181 22.65 -11.25 6.00
C GLU A 181 23.35 -10.59 7.21
N LEU A 182 22.87 -9.43 7.65
CA LEU A 182 23.44 -8.72 8.78
C LEU A 182 23.06 -9.35 10.12
N GLN A 183 23.80 -8.96 11.18
CA GLN A 183 23.43 -9.33 12.55
C GLN A 183 21.99 -8.87 12.90
N PRO A 184 21.27 -9.61 13.76
CA PRO A 184 19.86 -9.36 14.07
C PRO A 184 19.53 -7.91 14.46
N PHE A 185 20.44 -7.22 15.13
CA PHE A 185 20.27 -5.82 15.53
C PHE A 185 20.20 -4.88 14.30
N PHE A 186 21.21 -4.93 13.44
CA PHE A 186 21.27 -4.08 12.25
C PHE A 186 20.25 -4.49 11.19
N MET A 187 20.07 -5.80 11.00
CA MET A 187 18.99 -6.34 10.16
C MET A 187 17.63 -5.80 10.64
N GLY A 188 17.38 -5.86 11.95
CA GLY A 188 16.15 -5.36 12.57
C GLY A 188 15.89 -3.89 12.23
N ILE A 189 16.90 -3.02 12.33
CA ILE A 189 16.78 -1.60 11.96
C ILE A 189 16.47 -1.45 10.47
N ILE A 190 17.32 -2.02 9.62
CA ILE A 190 17.25 -1.78 8.17
C ILE A 190 15.97 -2.34 7.58
N VAL A 191 15.65 -3.61 7.88
CA VAL A 191 14.46 -4.27 7.32
C VAL A 191 13.18 -3.59 7.79
N SER A 192 13.08 -3.26 9.09
CA SER A 192 11.89 -2.59 9.62
C SER A 192 11.67 -1.20 9.03
N VAL A 193 12.74 -0.41 8.88
CA VAL A 193 12.65 0.93 8.27
C VAL A 193 12.30 0.82 6.79
N VAL A 194 13.02 -0.02 6.03
CA VAL A 194 12.83 -0.09 4.57
C VAL A 194 11.45 -0.64 4.20
N ILE A 195 11.00 -1.74 4.86
CA ILE A 195 9.68 -2.31 4.59
C ILE A 195 8.57 -1.40 5.11
N GLY A 196 8.75 -0.79 6.29
CA GLY A 196 7.79 0.18 6.82
C GLY A 196 7.61 1.39 5.90
N VAL A 197 8.71 1.97 5.41
CA VAL A 197 8.69 3.05 4.41
C VAL A 197 8.05 2.57 3.11
N ALA A 198 8.40 1.37 2.62
CA ALA A 198 7.82 0.78 1.42
C ALA A 198 6.29 0.63 1.51
N LEU A 199 5.76 0.24 2.69
CA LEU A 199 4.31 0.16 2.93
C LEU A 199 3.62 1.51 2.79
N THR A 200 4.28 2.59 3.20
CA THR A 200 3.71 3.95 3.13
C THR A 200 3.84 4.54 1.73
N LEU A 201 4.88 4.16 0.98
CA LEU A 201 5.07 4.54 -0.42
C LEU A 201 4.05 3.85 -1.34
N PRO A 202 3.78 4.41 -2.53
CA PRO A 202 2.92 3.78 -3.54
C PRO A 202 3.62 2.60 -4.25
N ILE A 203 4.17 1.67 -3.45
CA ILE A 203 4.74 0.40 -3.90
C ILE A 203 4.17 -0.75 -3.07
N SER A 204 4.17 -1.95 -3.61
CA SER A 204 3.60 -3.09 -2.90
C SER A 204 4.64 -3.77 -2.01
N SER A 205 4.73 -3.35 -0.73
CA SER A 205 5.57 -4.03 0.27
C SER A 205 5.23 -5.51 0.42
N ALA A 206 3.95 -5.85 0.34
CA ALA A 206 3.47 -7.23 0.37
C ALA A 206 4.01 -8.07 -0.80
N ALA A 207 3.98 -7.51 -2.03
CA ALA A 207 4.54 -8.19 -3.21
C ALA A 207 6.06 -8.31 -3.13
N ILE A 208 6.76 -7.31 -2.59
CA ILE A 208 8.21 -7.37 -2.35
C ILE A 208 8.52 -8.50 -1.37
N CYS A 209 7.85 -8.54 -0.21
CA CYS A 209 8.08 -9.58 0.80
C CYS A 209 7.77 -10.98 0.27
N ALA A 210 6.68 -11.14 -0.51
CA ALA A 210 6.32 -12.41 -1.14
C ALA A 210 7.38 -12.88 -2.15
N ALA A 211 7.86 -11.96 -3.02
CA ALA A 211 8.87 -12.27 -4.02
C ALA A 211 10.23 -12.66 -3.43
N LEU A 212 10.55 -12.13 -2.24
CA LEU A 212 11.77 -12.44 -1.49
C LEU A 212 11.64 -13.68 -0.60
N GLY A 213 10.44 -14.22 -0.41
CA GLY A 213 10.19 -15.23 0.60
C GLY A 213 10.52 -14.75 2.02
N LEU A 214 10.27 -13.47 2.34
CA LEU A 214 10.73 -12.83 3.57
C LEU A 214 9.96 -13.37 4.79
N THR A 215 10.59 -14.30 5.52
CA THR A 215 10.05 -14.98 6.71
C THR A 215 11.07 -14.93 7.85
N GLY A 216 10.83 -15.67 8.92
CA GLY A 216 11.71 -15.73 10.09
C GLY A 216 11.86 -14.41 10.81
N LEU A 217 13.02 -14.14 11.38
CA LEU A 217 13.34 -12.91 12.10
C LEU A 217 13.26 -11.67 11.19
N ALA A 218 13.68 -11.77 9.93
CA ALA A 218 13.58 -10.68 8.97
C ALA A 218 12.13 -10.35 8.64
N GLY A 219 11.27 -11.38 8.53
CA GLY A 219 9.81 -11.22 8.43
C GLY A 219 9.22 -10.52 9.64
N GLY A 220 9.65 -10.89 10.85
CA GLY A 220 9.27 -10.23 12.10
C GLY A 220 9.68 -8.77 12.17
N ALA A 221 10.91 -8.43 11.72
CA ALA A 221 11.37 -7.05 11.60
C ALA A 221 10.51 -6.24 10.60
N ALA A 222 10.14 -6.85 9.47
CA ALA A 222 9.26 -6.22 8.49
C ALA A 222 7.87 -5.92 9.08
N VAL A 223 7.26 -6.88 9.78
CA VAL A 223 6.00 -6.67 10.51
C VAL A 223 6.12 -5.50 11.49
N ALA A 224 7.20 -5.46 12.30
CA ALA A 224 7.43 -4.38 13.26
C ALA A 224 7.50 -3.01 12.57
N GLY A 225 8.22 -2.89 11.46
CA GLY A 225 8.32 -1.66 10.69
C GLY A 225 6.99 -1.20 10.09
N CYS A 226 6.24 -2.14 9.50
CA CYS A 226 4.91 -1.87 8.96
C CYS A 226 3.93 -1.41 10.05
N CYS A 227 3.93 -2.08 11.21
CA CYS A 227 3.11 -1.69 12.37
C CYS A 227 3.49 -0.29 12.87
N ALA A 228 4.79 0.03 12.92
CA ALA A 228 5.25 1.34 13.34
C ALA A 228 4.77 2.46 12.43
N GLN A 229 4.73 2.24 11.12
CA GLN A 229 4.17 3.21 10.18
C GLN A 229 2.64 3.34 10.35
N MET A 230 1.92 2.23 10.40
CA MET A 230 0.45 2.24 10.43
C MET A 230 -0.10 2.78 11.76
N ILE A 231 0.24 2.13 12.87
CA ILE A 231 -0.20 2.54 14.21
C ILE A 231 0.42 3.89 14.59
N GLY A 232 1.68 4.14 14.19
CA GLY A 232 2.35 5.40 14.42
C GLY A 232 1.58 6.58 13.81
N PHE A 233 1.27 6.53 12.52
CA PHE A 233 0.46 7.57 11.88
C PHE A 233 -0.96 7.64 12.45
N ALA A 234 -1.59 6.49 12.72
CA ALA A 234 -2.93 6.44 13.28
C ALA A 234 -3.03 7.20 14.62
N VAL A 235 -2.09 6.95 15.53
CA VAL A 235 -2.06 7.59 16.86
C VAL A 235 -1.59 9.04 16.77
N MET A 236 -0.54 9.32 15.99
CA MET A 236 0.00 10.68 15.84
C MET A 236 -1.02 11.65 15.23
N SER A 237 -1.88 11.18 14.32
CA SER A 237 -2.92 11.96 13.66
C SER A 237 -4.29 11.92 14.36
N PHE A 238 -4.39 11.32 15.55
CA PHE A 238 -5.67 11.14 16.23
C PHE A 238 -6.39 12.46 16.54
N ARG A 239 -5.63 13.54 16.78
CA ARG A 239 -6.20 14.87 17.03
C ARG A 239 -6.99 15.39 15.83
N GLU A 240 -6.47 15.17 14.63
CA GLU A 240 -7.03 15.63 13.37
C GLU A 240 -8.13 14.70 12.84
N ASN A 241 -7.92 13.38 12.90
CA ASN A 241 -8.73 12.41 12.18
C ASN A 241 -9.64 11.53 13.08
N ARG A 242 -9.49 11.62 14.40
CA ARG A 242 -10.27 10.87 15.39
C ARG A 242 -10.32 9.36 15.11
N TRP A 243 -11.41 8.71 15.45
CA TRP A 243 -11.59 7.26 15.32
C TRP A 243 -11.59 6.78 13.85
N GLY A 244 -12.15 7.59 12.93
CA GLY A 244 -12.13 7.26 11.50
C GLY A 244 -10.72 7.13 10.98
N GLY A 245 -9.86 8.11 11.26
CA GLY A 245 -8.46 8.08 10.86
C GLY A 245 -7.62 7.03 11.60
N LEU A 246 -7.94 6.77 12.88
CA LEU A 246 -7.27 5.71 13.64
C LEU A 246 -7.51 4.33 12.98
N VAL A 247 -8.73 4.01 12.64
CA VAL A 247 -9.09 2.73 11.99
C VAL A 247 -8.57 2.68 10.56
N ALA A 248 -8.78 3.74 9.78
CA ALA A 248 -8.35 3.77 8.38
C ALA A 248 -6.84 3.60 8.20
N GLN A 249 -6.04 4.18 9.08
CA GLN A 249 -4.58 4.06 9.05
C GLN A 249 -4.08 2.83 9.81
N GLY A 250 -4.62 2.59 11.01
CA GLY A 250 -4.15 1.53 11.90
C GLY A 250 -4.49 0.12 11.40
N LEU A 251 -5.66 -0.07 10.81
CA LEU A 251 -6.09 -1.34 10.22
C LEU A 251 -6.14 -1.31 8.69
N GLY A 252 -6.10 -0.11 8.10
CA GLY A 252 -6.10 0.09 6.67
C GLY A 252 -4.71 0.22 6.09
N THR A 253 -4.22 1.43 5.91
CA THR A 253 -2.90 1.69 5.35
C THR A 253 -2.36 3.07 5.74
N SER A 254 -1.06 3.15 6.05
CA SER A 254 -0.35 4.42 6.25
C SER A 254 -0.19 5.23 4.96
N MET A 255 -0.39 4.63 3.78
CA MET A 255 -0.31 5.30 2.49
C MET A 255 -1.31 6.47 2.34
N LEU A 256 -2.40 6.47 3.13
CA LEU A 256 -3.34 7.60 3.21
C LEU A 256 -2.63 8.92 3.55
N GLN A 257 -1.51 8.87 4.28
CA GLN A 257 -0.71 10.06 4.62
C GLN A 257 0.24 10.52 3.51
N MET A 258 0.33 9.81 2.36
CA MET A 258 1.29 10.15 1.31
C MET A 258 1.12 11.59 0.79
N GLY A 259 -0.12 12.04 0.58
CA GLY A 259 -0.39 13.42 0.19
C GLY A 259 0.14 14.45 1.20
N ASN A 260 0.02 14.16 2.48
CA ASN A 260 0.52 15.00 3.57
C ASN A 260 2.04 14.91 3.72
N ILE A 261 2.63 13.72 3.52
CA ILE A 261 4.10 13.54 3.50
C ILE A 261 4.74 14.36 2.39
N VAL A 262 4.13 14.41 1.20
CA VAL A 262 4.62 15.25 0.10
C VAL A 262 4.55 16.74 0.44
N ARG A 263 3.52 17.18 1.18
CA ARG A 263 3.39 18.58 1.66
C ARG A 263 4.40 18.92 2.75
N ASN A 264 4.56 18.00 3.73
CA ASN A 264 5.47 18.15 4.86
C ASN A 264 6.17 16.82 5.18
N PRO A 265 7.35 16.52 4.58
CA PRO A 265 8.06 15.26 4.82
C PRO A 265 8.45 15.01 6.28
N ARG A 266 8.46 16.05 7.11
CA ARG A 266 8.84 15.94 8.54
C ARG A 266 7.84 15.10 9.35
N ILE A 267 6.59 14.98 8.89
CA ILE A 267 5.59 14.12 9.54
C ILE A 267 5.95 12.63 9.48
N TRP A 268 6.83 12.24 8.56
CA TRP A 268 7.28 10.85 8.40
C TRP A 268 8.40 10.46 9.38
N ILE A 269 9.08 11.44 10.00
CA ILE A 269 10.20 11.20 10.91
C ILE A 269 9.80 10.34 12.13
N PRO A 270 8.73 10.66 12.88
CA PRO A 270 8.37 9.89 14.07
C PRO A 270 8.08 8.41 13.80
N PRO A 271 7.22 8.02 12.85
CA PRO A 271 6.96 6.60 12.61
C PRO A 271 8.17 5.88 12.01
N THR A 272 9.02 6.56 11.24
CA THR A 272 10.25 5.96 10.71
C THR A 272 11.28 5.70 11.81
N LEU A 273 11.47 6.62 12.74
CA LEU A 273 12.31 6.40 13.90
C LEU A 273 11.73 5.33 14.85
N ALA A 274 10.40 5.29 15.00
CA ALA A 274 9.74 4.21 15.73
C ALA A 274 10.01 2.85 15.07
N SER A 275 9.98 2.75 13.73
CA SER A 275 10.37 1.54 13.00
C SER A 275 11.80 1.12 13.32
N ALA A 276 12.74 2.06 13.31
CA ALA A 276 14.15 1.80 13.62
C ALA A 276 14.38 1.29 15.04
N ILE A 277 13.51 1.64 15.99
CA ILE A 277 13.57 1.19 17.38
C ILE A 277 12.85 -0.15 17.55
N THR A 278 11.65 -0.30 17.00
CA THR A 278 10.84 -1.51 17.16
C THR A 278 11.43 -2.72 16.43
N GLY A 279 12.14 -2.51 15.32
CA GLY A 279 12.81 -3.58 14.57
C GLY A 279 13.80 -4.38 15.43
N PRO A 280 14.83 -3.76 16.02
CA PRO A 280 15.77 -4.45 16.91
C PRO A 280 15.11 -5.05 18.16
N ILE A 281 14.08 -4.41 18.72
CA ILE A 281 13.32 -4.97 19.83
C ILE A 281 12.62 -6.26 19.40
N ALA A 282 12.05 -6.28 18.20
CA ALA A 282 11.42 -7.48 17.63
C ALA A 282 12.44 -8.60 17.41
N THR A 283 13.62 -8.29 16.84
CA THR A 283 14.60 -9.32 16.44
C THR A 283 15.49 -9.80 17.59
N CYS A 284 15.91 -8.91 18.48
CA CYS A 284 16.88 -9.23 19.54
C CYS A 284 16.21 -9.59 20.87
N LEU A 285 15.13 -8.87 21.26
CA LEU A 285 14.50 -9.06 22.57
C LEU A 285 13.41 -10.13 22.51
N PHE A 286 12.44 -9.99 21.63
CA PHE A 286 11.31 -10.91 21.52
C PHE A 286 11.56 -12.08 20.57
N ARG A 287 12.57 -11.97 19.70
CA ARG A 287 12.82 -12.93 18.62
C ARG A 287 11.52 -13.26 17.87
N LEU A 288 10.80 -12.18 17.50
CA LEU A 288 9.53 -12.28 16.82
C LEU A 288 9.78 -12.82 15.40
N GLU A 289 9.47 -14.08 15.19
CA GLU A 289 9.56 -14.72 13.88
C GLU A 289 8.20 -14.71 13.20
N MET A 290 8.21 -14.36 11.92
CA MET A 290 7.04 -14.44 11.04
C MET A 290 7.26 -15.59 10.06
N ASN A 291 6.83 -16.80 10.44
CA ASN A 291 6.96 -18.05 9.67
C ASN A 291 5.68 -18.43 8.93
N GLY A 292 4.68 -17.54 8.88
CA GLY A 292 3.52 -17.68 8.02
C GLY A 292 3.81 -17.34 6.56
N ALA A 293 2.77 -17.01 5.80
CA ALA A 293 2.93 -16.61 4.40
C ALA A 293 3.79 -15.34 4.27
N ALA A 294 4.85 -15.37 3.44
CA ALA A 294 5.81 -14.28 3.29
C ALA A 294 5.16 -12.92 2.93
N VAL A 295 4.03 -12.94 2.22
CA VAL A 295 3.24 -11.73 1.93
C VAL A 295 2.82 -10.97 3.19
N SER A 296 2.58 -11.68 4.29
CA SER A 296 2.13 -11.11 5.57
C SER A 296 3.19 -10.23 6.23
N SER A 297 4.49 -10.48 5.97
CA SER A 297 5.59 -9.67 6.49
C SER A 297 5.50 -8.21 6.07
N GLY A 298 4.98 -7.93 4.87
CA GLY A 298 4.86 -6.58 4.34
C GLY A 298 3.52 -5.89 4.62
N MET A 299 2.65 -6.48 5.47
CA MET A 299 1.30 -5.98 5.68
C MET A 299 1.09 -5.30 7.04
N GLY A 300 1.94 -5.58 8.04
CA GLY A 300 1.79 -5.00 9.39
C GLY A 300 0.39 -5.23 9.97
N THR A 301 -0.25 -4.18 10.46
CA THR A 301 -1.61 -4.22 11.01
C THR A 301 -2.73 -4.11 9.96
N CYS A 302 -2.39 -4.06 8.66
CA CYS A 302 -3.37 -4.05 7.58
C CYS A 302 -4.24 -5.30 7.64
N GLY A 303 -5.53 -5.13 7.99
CA GLY A 303 -6.45 -6.25 8.25
C GLY A 303 -5.94 -7.29 9.25
N LEU A 304 -4.99 -6.91 10.14
CA LEU A 304 -4.28 -7.79 11.07
C LEU A 304 -3.48 -8.92 10.39
N VAL A 305 -3.20 -8.80 9.09
CA VAL A 305 -2.55 -9.86 8.30
C VAL A 305 -1.15 -10.17 8.79
N GLY A 306 -0.37 -9.17 9.21
CA GLY A 306 0.96 -9.40 9.80
C GLY A 306 0.89 -10.23 11.07
N GLN A 307 -0.03 -9.90 11.99
CA GLN A 307 -0.23 -10.62 13.26
C GLN A 307 -0.72 -12.05 13.02
N ILE A 308 -1.65 -12.23 12.08
CA ILE A 308 -2.15 -13.54 11.68
C ILE A 308 -1.01 -14.36 11.04
N GLY A 309 -0.16 -13.74 10.21
CA GLY A 309 1.03 -14.39 9.65
C GLY A 309 2.01 -14.89 10.73
N VAL A 310 2.25 -14.08 11.76
CA VAL A 310 3.06 -14.50 12.91
C VAL A 310 2.40 -15.67 13.65
N TYR A 311 1.11 -15.56 13.97
CA TYR A 311 0.37 -16.62 14.67
C TYR A 311 0.33 -17.93 13.90
N THR A 312 0.01 -17.89 12.59
CA THR A 312 0.00 -19.10 11.74
C THR A 312 1.38 -19.72 11.63
N GLY A 313 2.44 -18.90 11.61
CA GLY A 313 3.81 -19.35 11.71
C GLY A 313 4.07 -20.13 13.00
N TRP A 314 3.69 -19.60 14.16
CA TRP A 314 3.84 -20.27 15.44
C TRP A 314 3.10 -21.62 15.49
N VAL A 315 1.86 -21.67 14.94
CA VAL A 315 1.09 -22.91 14.88
C VAL A 315 1.82 -23.96 14.00
N SER A 316 2.35 -23.54 12.86
CA SER A 316 3.12 -24.42 11.98
C SER A 316 4.42 -24.90 12.63
N ASP A 317 5.13 -24.02 13.34
CA ASP A 317 6.39 -24.32 14.03
C ASP A 317 6.18 -25.32 15.18
N VAL A 318 5.08 -25.17 15.92
CA VAL A 318 4.69 -26.15 16.96
C VAL A 318 4.32 -27.50 16.34
N ALA A 319 3.56 -27.50 15.25
CA ALA A 319 3.21 -28.73 14.53
C ALA A 319 4.43 -29.44 13.93
N ALA A 320 5.43 -28.68 13.47
CA ALA A 320 6.70 -29.20 12.94
C ALA A 320 7.70 -29.60 14.03
N GLY A 321 7.43 -29.29 15.31
CA GLY A 321 8.31 -29.57 16.44
C GLY A 321 9.53 -28.65 16.56
N THR A 322 9.59 -27.58 15.76
CA THR A 322 10.64 -26.55 15.82
C THR A 322 10.43 -25.56 16.97
N LYS A 323 9.17 -25.42 17.44
CA LYS A 323 8.78 -24.63 18.61
C LYS A 323 8.02 -25.53 19.59
N ALA A 324 8.41 -25.51 20.88
CA ALA A 324 7.78 -26.40 21.87
C ALA A 324 6.31 -26.04 22.15
N ALA A 325 6.03 -24.75 22.30
CA ALA A 325 4.67 -24.22 22.51
C ALA A 325 4.65 -22.71 22.24
N VAL A 326 3.47 -22.16 22.00
CA VAL A 326 3.26 -20.69 21.98
C VAL A 326 3.16 -20.22 23.42
N THR A 327 4.03 -19.30 23.81
CA THR A 327 4.16 -18.80 25.20
C THR A 327 3.45 -17.46 25.37
N GLY A 328 3.18 -17.09 26.64
CA GLY A 328 2.69 -15.74 26.95
C GLY A 328 3.66 -14.63 26.53
N MET A 329 4.98 -14.91 26.47
CA MET A 329 5.99 -13.97 26.01
C MET A 329 5.89 -13.72 24.49
N ASP A 330 5.54 -14.72 23.69
CA ASP A 330 5.28 -14.56 22.26
C ASP A 330 4.10 -13.60 22.02
N TRP A 331 3.00 -13.80 22.74
CA TRP A 331 1.84 -12.93 22.67
C TRP A 331 2.15 -11.51 23.15
N LEU A 332 2.88 -11.38 24.26
CA LEU A 332 3.32 -10.09 24.76
C LEU A 332 4.17 -9.36 23.71
N GLY A 333 5.14 -10.06 23.12
CA GLY A 333 5.98 -9.54 22.05
C GLY A 333 5.15 -9.07 20.85
N LEU A 334 4.22 -9.91 20.38
CA LEU A 334 3.35 -9.57 19.27
C LEU A 334 2.51 -8.31 19.52
N VAL A 335 1.87 -8.21 20.70
CA VAL A 335 1.05 -7.03 21.06
C VAL A 335 1.90 -5.79 21.25
N LEU A 336 3.03 -5.89 21.95
CA LEU A 336 3.93 -4.76 22.18
C LEU A 336 4.50 -4.24 20.86
N ILE A 337 5.02 -5.11 20.01
CA ILE A 337 5.65 -4.73 18.74
C ILE A 337 4.62 -4.21 17.74
N SER A 338 3.43 -4.80 17.70
CA SER A 338 2.41 -4.42 16.71
C SER A 338 1.63 -3.15 17.06
N PHE A 339 1.39 -2.89 18.36
CA PHE A 339 0.45 -1.84 18.77
C PHE A 339 1.04 -0.86 19.78
N VAL A 340 1.55 -1.36 20.91
CA VAL A 340 1.88 -0.49 22.05
C VAL A 340 3.13 0.34 21.77
N LEU A 341 4.24 -0.30 21.39
CA LEU A 341 5.49 0.41 21.12
C LEU A 341 5.37 1.38 19.93
N PRO A 342 4.77 1.01 18.78
CA PRO A 342 4.49 1.94 17.71
C PRO A 342 3.70 3.17 18.15
N ALA A 343 2.63 2.97 18.91
CA ALA A 343 1.79 4.06 19.42
C ALA A 343 2.56 5.01 20.32
N VAL A 344 3.22 4.45 21.35
CA VAL A 344 3.93 5.23 22.38
C VAL A 344 5.15 5.94 21.80
N LEU A 345 6.00 5.20 21.06
CA LEU A 345 7.22 5.76 20.48
C LEU A 345 6.92 6.87 19.49
N THR A 346 5.97 6.63 18.57
CA THR A 346 5.64 7.65 17.57
C THR A 346 5.03 8.88 18.22
N TRP A 347 4.14 8.70 19.22
CA TRP A 347 3.59 9.81 19.97
C TRP A 347 4.67 10.61 20.69
N LEU A 348 5.57 9.94 21.41
CA LEU A 348 6.69 10.59 22.11
C LEU A 348 7.62 11.35 21.15
N LEU A 349 7.95 10.75 20.02
CA LEU A 349 8.80 11.36 19.00
C LEU A 349 8.11 12.54 18.27
N ALA A 350 6.79 12.51 18.16
CA ALA A 350 6.02 13.61 17.54
C ALA A 350 5.91 14.84 18.45
N VAL A 351 5.94 14.68 19.79
CA VAL A 351 5.81 15.78 20.74
C VAL A 351 6.86 16.88 20.52
N PRO A 352 8.18 16.59 20.47
CA PRO A 352 9.18 17.62 20.21
C PRO A 352 9.04 18.26 18.84
N LEU A 353 8.71 17.49 17.79
CA LEU A 353 8.53 18.02 16.44
C LEU A 353 7.33 18.98 16.35
N ARG A 354 6.25 18.69 17.10
CA ARG A 354 5.13 19.63 17.24
C ARG A 354 5.53 20.89 18.03
N LYS A 355 6.29 20.76 19.13
CA LYS A 355 6.82 21.91 19.87
C LYS A 355 7.72 22.81 19.02
N TRP A 356 8.55 22.23 18.17
CA TRP A 356 9.40 22.97 17.23
C TRP A 356 8.66 23.47 15.99
N LYS A 357 7.34 23.25 15.90
CA LYS A 357 6.50 23.63 14.75
C LYS A 357 6.96 23.00 13.41
N TRP A 358 7.69 21.89 13.48
CA TRP A 358 8.01 21.08 12.29
C TRP A 358 6.78 20.31 11.80
N ILE A 359 5.91 19.91 12.72
CA ILE A 359 4.58 19.35 12.45
C ILE A 359 3.57 20.35 13.02
N LYS A 360 2.71 20.88 12.17
CA LYS A 360 1.68 21.84 12.53
C LYS A 360 0.33 21.14 12.64
N ASP A 361 -0.61 21.78 13.34
CA ASP A 361 -1.99 21.29 13.38
C ASP A 361 -2.57 21.36 11.97
N GLY A 362 -3.21 20.26 11.55
CA GLY A 362 -3.74 20.08 10.20
C GLY A 362 -2.80 19.40 9.20
N ASP A 363 -1.47 19.29 9.47
CA ASP A 363 -0.52 18.61 8.57
C ASP A 363 -0.82 17.12 8.36
N LEU A 364 -1.60 16.51 9.24
CA LEU A 364 -1.96 15.08 9.24
C LEU A 364 -3.43 14.84 8.89
N THR A 365 -4.19 15.87 8.54
CA THR A 365 -5.61 15.76 8.21
C THR A 365 -5.81 14.90 6.96
N LEU A 366 -6.74 13.96 7.03
CA LEU A 366 -7.16 13.10 5.93
C LEU A 366 -8.54 13.52 5.45
N ASP A 367 -8.75 13.48 4.15
CA ASP A 367 -10.06 13.60 3.51
C ASP A 367 -10.68 12.18 3.45
N LEU A 368 -11.38 11.77 4.53
CA LEU A 368 -11.99 10.44 4.69
C LEU A 368 -13.47 10.45 4.33
#